data_ceb32873c10d73fce04983f81f3aff10
#
_entry.id   ceb32873c10d73fce04983f81f3aff10
#
_cell.length_a   1.000
_cell.length_b   1.000
_cell.length_c   1.000
_cell.angle_alpha   90.00
_cell.angle_beta   90.00
_cell.angle_gamma   90.00
#
_symmetry.space_group_name_H-M   'P 1'
#
loop_
_entity.id
_entity.type
_entity.pdbx_description
1 polymer ?
#
loop_
_entity_poly.entity_id
_entity_poly.type
_entity_poly.pdbx_seq_one_letter_code
_entity_poly.pdbx_strand_id
1 'polypeptide(L)'
;QIDERGNACPIPVVHTKKALESMDGETKLIVLVDNEPAVQNVTRFAEGKNCEVKSEKISDNEFKIEIMAENYTPADEEEEIVCAPSAKDDFIIAVSSNEMGQGEKALGQTLIKAFLFAVTKQDKLPSKVLFYNSGAYLTCEDSDSLEDLKTLEAEGVEIYTCGTCLNFYDITDKLAVGSITNMYDIVEMMEKAGKVIKP
;
A
#
# COMPACT_ATOMS: atom_id res chain seq x y z
N GLN A 1 2.44 4.04 24.87
CA GLN A 1 2.11 2.67 24.42
C GLN A 1 0.64 2.61 24.02
N ILE A 2 0.33 1.91 22.94
CA ILE A 2 -1.04 1.63 22.47
C ILE A 2 -1.21 0.11 22.27
N ASP A 3 -2.43 -0.38 22.54
CA ASP A 3 -2.81 -1.79 22.37
C ASP A 3 -3.84 -1.90 21.23
N GLU A 4 -3.41 -2.49 20.14
CA GLU A 4 -4.19 -2.63 18.91
C GLU A 4 -4.56 -4.09 18.61
N ARG A 5 -4.41 -4.96 19.61
CA ARG A 5 -4.83 -6.36 19.48
C ARG A 5 -6.35 -6.44 19.31
N GLY A 6 -6.82 -7.28 18.40
CA GLY A 6 -8.23 -7.40 18.01
C GLY A 6 -8.71 -6.36 17.00
N ASN A 7 -7.88 -5.40 16.63
CA ASN A 7 -8.20 -4.38 15.64
C ASN A 7 -7.76 -4.79 14.23
N ALA A 8 -8.70 -4.77 13.28
CA ALA A 8 -8.42 -5.04 11.88
C ALA A 8 -7.84 -3.81 11.16
N CYS A 9 -7.05 -4.05 10.09
CA CYS A 9 -6.61 -2.98 9.20
C CYS A 9 -7.81 -2.13 8.72
N PRO A 10 -7.71 -0.77 8.68
CA PRO A 10 -6.51 0.04 8.91
C PRO A 10 -6.35 0.59 10.34
N ILE A 11 -7.15 0.14 11.31
CA ILE A 11 -7.24 0.76 12.65
C ILE A 11 -5.87 0.87 13.35
N PRO A 12 -5.01 -0.19 13.40
CA PRO A 12 -3.69 -0.08 14.03
C PRO A 12 -2.81 1.02 13.44
N VAL A 13 -2.85 1.21 12.12
CA VAL A 13 -2.08 2.24 11.42
C VAL A 13 -2.60 3.64 11.78
N VAL A 14 -3.93 3.84 11.75
CA VAL A 14 -4.57 5.12 12.09
C VAL A 14 -4.28 5.53 13.54
N HIS A 15 -4.36 4.59 14.47
CA HIS A 15 -4.07 4.88 15.88
C HIS A 15 -2.58 5.13 16.12
N THR A 16 -1.69 4.41 15.42
CA THR A 16 -0.25 4.66 15.45
C THR A 16 0.07 6.07 14.96
N LYS A 17 -0.54 6.51 13.84
CA LYS A 17 -0.40 7.89 13.33
C LYS A 17 -0.80 8.91 14.39
N LYS A 18 -2.02 8.80 14.95
CA LYS A 18 -2.51 9.72 15.98
C LYS A 18 -1.62 9.73 17.22
N ALA A 19 -1.11 8.57 17.63
CA ALA A 19 -0.20 8.48 18.76
C ALA A 19 1.12 9.21 18.48
N LEU A 20 1.71 9.03 17.30
CA LEU A 20 2.94 9.73 16.89
C LEU A 20 2.73 11.25 16.81
N GLU A 21 1.61 11.71 16.26
CA GLU A 21 1.25 13.14 16.17
C GLU A 21 1.00 13.79 17.54
N SER A 22 0.57 13.00 18.53
CA SER A 22 0.29 13.49 19.90
C SER A 22 1.49 13.39 20.85
N MET A 23 2.64 12.87 20.39
CA MET A 23 3.84 12.76 21.20
C MET A 23 4.48 14.13 21.41
N ASP A 24 4.54 14.58 22.67
CA ASP A 24 5.17 15.83 23.07
C ASP A 24 6.49 15.52 23.81
N GLY A 25 7.60 15.48 23.05
CA GLY A 25 8.92 15.21 23.60
C GLY A 25 9.24 13.75 23.91
N GLU A 26 8.33 12.82 23.67
CA GLU A 26 8.59 11.39 23.75
C GLU A 26 9.24 10.89 22.46
N THR A 27 10.28 10.06 22.57
CA THR A 27 11.03 9.55 21.41
C THR A 27 10.69 8.11 21.06
N LYS A 28 9.84 7.43 21.84
CA LYS A 28 9.53 6.02 21.67
C LYS A 28 8.05 5.72 21.82
N LEU A 29 7.45 5.10 20.80
CA LEU A 29 6.11 4.54 20.84
C LEU A 29 6.17 3.00 20.81
N ILE A 30 5.37 2.34 21.65
CA ILE A 30 5.19 0.88 21.63
C ILE A 30 3.77 0.58 21.15
N VAL A 31 3.65 -0.28 20.14
CA VAL A 31 2.39 -0.75 19.58
C VAL A 31 2.31 -2.26 19.76
N LEU A 32 1.22 -2.75 20.36
CA LEU A 32 0.93 -4.18 20.49
C LEU A 32 -0.11 -4.56 19.45
N VAL A 33 0.15 -5.63 18.68
CA VAL A 33 -0.78 -6.18 17.69
C VAL A 33 -0.81 -7.70 17.79
N ASP A 34 -1.81 -8.35 17.20
CA ASP A 34 -2.06 -9.79 17.32
C ASP A 34 -1.84 -10.61 16.05
N ASN A 35 -1.40 -9.96 14.96
CA ASN A 35 -1.20 -10.62 13.69
C ASN A 35 -0.05 -10.00 12.88
N GLU A 36 0.60 -10.81 12.04
CA GLU A 36 1.74 -10.38 11.21
C GLU A 36 1.40 -9.28 10.19
N PRO A 37 0.24 -9.29 9.52
CA PRO A 37 -0.14 -8.17 8.64
C PRO A 37 -0.21 -6.82 9.36
N ALA A 38 -0.69 -6.78 10.60
CA ALA A 38 -0.69 -5.54 11.39
C ALA A 38 0.75 -5.09 11.71
N VAL A 39 1.67 -6.04 12.03
CA VAL A 39 3.09 -5.74 12.19
C VAL A 39 3.66 -5.09 10.94
N GLN A 40 3.47 -5.73 9.78
CA GLN A 40 4.01 -5.22 8.50
C GLN A 40 3.45 -3.84 8.15
N ASN A 41 2.15 -3.64 8.34
CA ASN A 41 1.48 -2.38 8.00
C ASN A 41 1.93 -1.22 8.90
N VAL A 42 2.01 -1.45 10.21
CA VAL A 42 2.48 -0.43 11.18
C VAL A 42 3.96 -0.13 10.98
N THR A 43 4.79 -1.16 10.76
CA THR A 43 6.23 -0.99 10.50
C THR A 43 6.46 -0.14 9.26
N ARG A 44 5.84 -0.51 8.13
CA ARG A 44 5.97 0.23 6.88
C ARG A 44 5.49 1.68 7.01
N PHE A 45 4.36 1.89 7.67
CA PHE A 45 3.86 3.24 7.91
C PHE A 45 4.88 4.10 8.67
N ALA A 46 5.45 3.57 9.78
CA ALA A 46 6.39 4.31 10.59
C ALA A 46 7.73 4.53 9.88
N GLU A 47 8.25 3.54 9.14
CA GLU A 47 9.46 3.68 8.31
C GLU A 47 9.26 4.74 7.21
N GLY A 48 8.09 4.78 6.57
CA GLY A 48 7.72 5.81 5.59
C GLY A 48 7.62 7.23 6.18
N LYS A 49 7.61 7.37 7.50
CA LYS A 49 7.66 8.64 8.25
C LYS A 49 9.01 8.89 8.92
N ASN A 50 10.07 8.28 8.41
CA ASN A 50 11.45 8.39 8.90
C ASN A 50 11.67 7.93 10.35
N CYS A 51 10.83 7.02 10.86
CA CYS A 51 11.02 6.41 12.17
C CYS A 51 11.85 5.13 12.05
N GLU A 52 12.72 4.85 13.03
CA GLU A 52 13.31 3.53 13.18
C GLU A 52 12.32 2.59 13.87
N VAL A 53 12.15 1.38 13.32
CA VAL A 53 11.19 0.40 13.84
C VAL A 53 11.86 -0.91 14.18
N LYS A 54 11.49 -1.49 15.32
CA LYS A 54 11.86 -2.85 15.72
C LYS A 54 10.60 -3.61 16.10
N SER A 55 10.43 -4.81 15.52
CA SER A 55 9.34 -5.70 15.87
C SER A 55 9.85 -6.96 16.55
N GLU A 56 9.12 -7.44 17.56
CA GLU A 56 9.41 -8.65 18.31
C GLU A 56 8.13 -9.49 18.45
N LYS A 57 8.23 -10.77 18.13
CA LYS A 57 7.15 -11.74 18.37
C LYS A 57 7.23 -12.21 19.83
N ILE A 58 6.23 -11.89 20.63
CA ILE A 58 6.14 -12.29 22.06
C ILE A 58 5.50 -13.68 22.17
N SER A 59 4.43 -13.94 21.40
CA SER A 59 3.74 -15.23 21.33
C SER A 59 3.12 -15.42 19.95
N ASP A 60 2.40 -16.53 19.71
CA ASP A 60 1.78 -16.81 18.40
C ASP A 60 0.78 -15.74 17.96
N ASN A 61 0.11 -15.08 18.89
CA ASN A 61 -0.87 -14.04 18.62
C ASN A 61 -0.53 -12.73 19.38
N GLU A 62 0.74 -12.43 19.58
CA GLU A 62 1.14 -11.20 20.23
C GLU A 62 2.49 -10.72 19.71
N PHE A 63 2.48 -9.54 19.16
CA PHE A 63 3.66 -8.88 18.61
C PHE A 63 3.80 -7.49 19.22
N LYS A 64 5.03 -7.09 19.45
CA LYS A 64 5.40 -5.77 19.95
C LYS A 64 6.19 -5.05 18.87
N ILE A 65 5.77 -3.83 18.57
CA ILE A 65 6.44 -2.94 17.63
C ILE A 65 6.95 -1.74 18.42
N GLU A 66 8.24 -1.51 18.40
CA GLU A 66 8.89 -0.34 18.99
C GLU A 66 9.24 0.64 17.87
N ILE A 67 8.69 1.85 17.95
CA ILE A 67 8.89 2.92 16.98
C ILE A 67 9.68 4.02 17.66
N MET A 68 10.85 4.36 17.13
CA MET A 68 11.67 5.48 17.57
C MET A 68 11.34 6.70 16.71
N ALA A 69 10.73 7.69 17.31
CA ALA A 69 10.15 8.85 16.64
C ALA A 69 11.08 10.08 16.64
N GLU A 70 12.39 9.90 16.85
CA GLU A 70 13.36 11.01 16.91
C GLU A 70 13.41 11.84 15.61
N ASN A 71 13.11 11.21 14.47
CA ASN A 71 13.09 11.83 13.15
C ASN A 71 11.68 11.80 12.52
N TYR A 72 10.64 11.67 13.35
CA TYR A 72 9.27 11.66 12.83
C TYR A 72 8.94 12.94 12.11
N THR A 73 8.54 12.85 10.85
CA THR A 73 8.03 13.95 10.03
C THR A 73 6.51 13.85 9.93
N PRO A 74 5.75 14.75 10.59
CA PRO A 74 4.31 14.87 10.36
C PRO A 74 4.02 15.19 8.89
N ALA A 75 2.88 14.78 8.37
CA ALA A 75 2.52 14.93 6.96
C ALA A 75 2.22 16.37 6.51
N ASP A 76 2.35 17.39 7.38
CA ASP A 76 1.89 18.75 7.16
C ASP A 76 2.97 19.85 7.38
N GLU A 77 4.24 19.59 7.12
CA GLU A 77 5.15 20.69 6.82
C GLU A 77 5.43 20.67 5.33
N GLU A 78 4.86 21.67 4.64
CA GLU A 78 5.14 21.99 3.24
C GLU A 78 6.65 22.10 3.05
N GLU A 79 7.29 21.06 2.51
CA GLU A 79 8.55 21.26 1.83
C GLU A 79 8.26 22.20 0.65
N GLU A 80 8.80 23.41 0.72
CA GLU A 80 8.93 24.28 -0.44
C GLU A 80 9.70 23.50 -1.53
N ILE A 81 8.94 22.84 -2.38
CA ILE A 81 9.47 22.10 -3.52
C ILE A 81 9.85 23.13 -4.58
N VAL A 82 11.15 23.34 -4.70
CA VAL A 82 11.76 23.90 -5.91
C VAL A 82 11.23 23.13 -7.12
N CYS A 83 10.35 23.74 -7.87
CA CYS A 83 9.86 23.40 -9.22
C CYS A 83 10.07 21.95 -9.67
N ALA A 84 9.27 21.01 -9.17
CA ALA A 84 8.93 19.78 -9.88
C ALA A 84 7.60 20.00 -10.65
N PRO A 85 7.38 19.33 -11.81
CA PRO A 85 6.18 19.56 -12.62
C PRO A 85 4.91 19.36 -11.79
N SER A 86 3.99 20.30 -11.92
CA SER A 86 2.78 20.43 -11.13
C SER A 86 2.07 19.10 -10.83
N ALA A 87 1.78 18.84 -9.55
CA ALA A 87 0.99 17.70 -9.04
C ALA A 87 -0.40 17.51 -9.70
N LYS A 88 -0.79 18.38 -10.65
CA LYS A 88 -2.04 18.33 -11.41
C LYS A 88 -2.01 17.39 -12.62
N ASP A 89 -0.84 16.94 -13.04
CA ASP A 89 -0.70 16.06 -14.23
C ASP A 89 -0.41 14.61 -13.89
N ASP A 90 -0.24 14.28 -12.62
CA ASP A 90 -0.01 12.91 -12.17
C ASP A 90 -1.31 12.11 -12.12
N PHE A 91 -1.27 10.84 -12.51
CA PHE A 91 -2.40 9.94 -12.35
C PHE A 91 -1.96 8.59 -11.81
N ILE A 92 -2.89 7.95 -11.10
CA ILE A 92 -2.72 6.59 -10.61
C ILE A 92 -3.84 5.69 -11.10
N ILE A 93 -3.61 4.37 -11.09
CA ILE A 93 -4.61 3.37 -11.42
C ILE A 93 -4.95 2.56 -10.17
N ALA A 94 -6.24 2.38 -9.89
CA ALA A 94 -6.75 1.62 -8.75
C ALA A 94 -7.54 0.41 -9.25
N VAL A 95 -6.96 -0.78 -9.14
CA VAL A 95 -7.50 -2.04 -9.63
C VAL A 95 -8.12 -2.83 -8.48
N SER A 96 -9.44 -2.85 -8.41
CA SER A 96 -10.20 -3.51 -7.34
C SER A 96 -10.62 -4.95 -7.65
N SER A 97 -10.42 -5.40 -8.90
CA SER A 97 -10.85 -6.73 -9.34
C SER A 97 -9.84 -7.32 -10.34
N ASN A 98 -9.78 -8.64 -10.40
CA ASN A 98 -9.12 -9.37 -11.49
C ASN A 98 -10.00 -9.50 -12.75
N GLU A 99 -11.08 -8.73 -12.80
CA GLU A 99 -12.01 -8.62 -13.92
C GLU A 99 -12.32 -7.14 -14.17
N MET A 100 -12.41 -6.72 -15.41
CA MET A 100 -12.82 -5.36 -15.79
C MET A 100 -14.30 -5.33 -16.18
N GLY A 101 -15.06 -4.43 -15.54
CA GLY A 101 -16.50 -4.29 -15.75
C GLY A 101 -17.34 -5.36 -15.02
N GLN A 102 -18.63 -5.37 -15.31
CA GLN A 102 -19.61 -6.32 -14.77
C GLN A 102 -20.28 -7.07 -15.92
N GLY A 103 -20.11 -8.38 -15.95
CA GLY A 103 -20.65 -9.21 -17.04
C GLY A 103 -20.07 -10.61 -17.01
N GLU A 104 -19.76 -11.15 -18.18
CA GLU A 104 -19.14 -12.46 -18.28
C GLU A 104 -17.71 -12.46 -17.72
N LYS A 105 -17.44 -13.33 -16.75
CA LYS A 105 -16.17 -13.41 -16.05
C LYS A 105 -14.97 -13.57 -16.99
N ALA A 106 -15.05 -14.48 -17.94
CA ALA A 106 -13.97 -14.72 -18.91
C ALA A 106 -13.64 -13.49 -19.75
N LEU A 107 -14.67 -12.70 -20.12
CA LEU A 107 -14.49 -11.44 -20.82
C LEU A 107 -13.83 -10.41 -19.90
N GLY A 108 -14.29 -10.27 -18.65
CA GLY A 108 -13.73 -9.34 -17.67
C GLY A 108 -12.23 -9.60 -17.41
N GLN A 109 -11.83 -10.86 -17.33
CA GLN A 109 -10.42 -11.27 -17.19
C GLN A 109 -9.60 -10.94 -18.44
N THR A 110 -10.15 -11.15 -19.62
CA THR A 110 -9.48 -10.75 -20.87
C THR A 110 -9.31 -9.24 -20.95
N LEU A 111 -10.34 -8.47 -20.54
CA LEU A 111 -10.32 -7.01 -20.60
C LEU A 111 -9.32 -6.40 -19.60
N ILE A 112 -9.22 -6.90 -18.37
CA ILE A 112 -8.25 -6.36 -17.41
C ILE A 112 -6.82 -6.62 -17.86
N LYS A 113 -6.53 -7.79 -18.41
CA LYS A 113 -5.24 -8.11 -19.02
C LYS A 113 -4.91 -7.15 -20.17
N ALA A 114 -5.84 -6.97 -21.10
CA ALA A 114 -5.67 -6.05 -22.22
C ALA A 114 -5.50 -4.59 -21.75
N PHE A 115 -6.19 -4.18 -20.70
CA PHE A 115 -6.05 -2.86 -20.09
C PHE A 115 -4.63 -2.66 -19.55
N LEU A 116 -4.13 -3.57 -18.73
CA LEU A 116 -2.78 -3.47 -18.16
C LEU A 116 -1.70 -3.47 -19.27
N PHE A 117 -1.84 -4.34 -20.27
CA PHE A 117 -0.96 -4.30 -21.44
C PHE A 117 -1.04 -2.94 -22.16
N ALA A 118 -2.24 -2.39 -22.38
CA ALA A 118 -2.41 -1.11 -23.06
C ALA A 118 -1.76 0.04 -22.25
N VAL A 119 -1.76 -0.02 -20.94
CA VAL A 119 -1.08 0.96 -20.08
C VAL A 119 0.42 0.97 -20.34
N THR A 120 1.06 -0.20 -20.53
CA THR A 120 2.51 -0.27 -20.85
C THR A 120 2.88 0.38 -22.20
N LYS A 121 1.91 0.69 -23.04
CA LYS A 121 2.11 1.27 -24.40
C LYS A 121 1.71 2.75 -24.48
N GLN A 122 1.34 3.37 -23.36
CA GLN A 122 1.02 4.80 -23.35
C GLN A 122 2.30 5.63 -23.27
N ASP A 123 2.28 6.82 -23.88
CA ASP A 123 3.39 7.80 -23.80
C ASP A 123 3.57 8.33 -22.37
N LYS A 124 2.50 8.38 -21.58
CA LYS A 124 2.50 8.79 -20.18
C LYS A 124 2.04 7.63 -19.32
N LEU A 125 2.93 7.14 -18.47
CA LEU A 125 2.63 6.07 -17.52
C LEU A 125 2.01 6.64 -16.23
N PRO A 126 1.22 5.84 -15.48
CA PRO A 126 0.79 6.21 -14.13
C PRO A 126 2.00 6.28 -13.19
N SER A 127 1.93 7.12 -12.16
CA SER A 127 2.96 7.10 -11.10
C SER A 127 2.82 5.86 -10.23
N LYS A 128 1.59 5.41 -10.00
CA LYS A 128 1.30 4.24 -9.15
C LYS A 128 0.17 3.38 -9.70
N VAL A 129 0.25 2.07 -9.43
CA VAL A 129 -0.87 1.14 -9.62
C VAL A 129 -1.17 0.46 -8.29
N LEU A 130 -2.40 0.59 -7.82
CA LEU A 130 -2.87 0.09 -6.53
C LEU A 130 -3.79 -1.10 -6.73
N PHE A 131 -3.49 -2.22 -6.10
CA PHE A 131 -4.27 -3.45 -6.19
C PHE A 131 -4.92 -3.79 -4.85
N TYR A 132 -6.23 -4.06 -4.85
CA TYR A 132 -6.97 -4.50 -3.67
C TYR A 132 -8.14 -5.41 -4.06
N ASN A 133 -8.77 -6.05 -3.07
CA ASN A 133 -9.78 -7.09 -3.28
C ASN A 133 -9.22 -8.17 -4.22
N SER A 134 -10.01 -8.71 -5.15
CA SER A 134 -9.53 -9.72 -6.10
C SER A 134 -8.49 -9.21 -7.11
N GLY A 135 -8.31 -7.89 -7.24
CA GLY A 135 -7.18 -7.31 -7.98
C GLY A 135 -5.81 -7.78 -7.47
N ALA A 136 -5.71 -8.17 -6.19
CA ALA A 136 -4.47 -8.70 -5.61
C ALA A 136 -3.93 -9.95 -6.35
N TYR A 137 -4.78 -10.75 -6.96
CA TYR A 137 -4.35 -11.89 -7.78
C TYR A 137 -3.49 -11.49 -8.98
N LEU A 138 -3.67 -10.27 -9.50
CA LEU A 138 -2.94 -9.81 -10.69
C LEU A 138 -1.45 -9.57 -10.43
N THR A 139 -1.05 -9.38 -9.18
CA THR A 139 0.34 -9.15 -8.77
C THR A 139 1.07 -10.42 -8.32
N CYS A 140 0.40 -11.58 -8.40
CA CYS A 140 0.94 -12.87 -7.95
C CYS A 140 1.55 -13.69 -9.09
N GLU A 141 2.33 -14.74 -8.74
CA GLU A 141 3.13 -15.58 -9.65
C GLU A 141 2.35 -16.18 -10.83
N ASP A 142 1.09 -16.58 -10.63
CA ASP A 142 0.28 -17.23 -11.65
C ASP A 142 -0.53 -16.24 -12.51
N SER A 143 -0.25 -14.93 -12.40
CA SER A 143 -1.00 -13.91 -13.12
C SER A 143 -0.56 -13.80 -14.58
N ASP A 144 -1.53 -13.84 -15.49
CA ASP A 144 -1.32 -13.54 -16.92
C ASP A 144 -0.87 -12.09 -17.20
N SER A 145 -1.01 -11.19 -16.23
CA SER A 145 -0.61 -9.79 -16.34
C SER A 145 0.74 -9.49 -15.69
N LEU A 146 1.42 -10.49 -15.13
CA LEU A 146 2.63 -10.31 -14.33
C LEU A 146 3.76 -9.63 -15.11
N GLU A 147 3.99 -10.05 -16.36
CA GLU A 147 5.06 -9.49 -17.20
C GLU A 147 4.78 -8.03 -17.60
N ASP A 148 3.51 -7.67 -17.81
CA ASP A 148 3.12 -6.28 -18.08
C ASP A 148 3.36 -5.40 -16.83
N LEU A 149 3.03 -5.92 -15.64
CA LEU A 149 3.27 -5.21 -14.37
C LEU A 149 4.75 -5.04 -14.07
N LYS A 150 5.58 -6.07 -14.30
CA LYS A 150 7.05 -5.96 -14.18
C LYS A 150 7.63 -4.93 -15.17
N THR A 151 7.06 -4.85 -16.36
CA THR A 151 7.44 -3.82 -17.34
C THR A 151 7.15 -2.42 -16.80
N LEU A 152 5.95 -2.20 -16.22
CA LEU A 152 5.61 -0.92 -15.61
C LEU A 152 6.53 -0.58 -14.43
N GLU A 153 6.84 -1.56 -13.57
CA GLU A 153 7.76 -1.37 -12.45
C GLU A 153 9.17 -1.01 -12.92
N ALA A 154 9.68 -1.65 -13.97
CA ALA A 154 10.98 -1.35 -14.57
C ALA A 154 11.04 0.07 -15.17
N GLU A 155 9.92 0.61 -15.63
CA GLU A 155 9.76 1.99 -16.12
C GLU A 155 9.54 3.02 -14.98
N GLY A 156 9.62 2.58 -13.71
CA GLY A 156 9.52 3.45 -12.54
C GLY A 156 8.11 3.63 -11.98
N VAL A 157 7.12 2.87 -12.45
CA VAL A 157 5.77 2.87 -11.88
C VAL A 157 5.78 2.12 -10.55
N GLU A 158 5.33 2.75 -9.49
CA GLU A 158 5.22 2.10 -8.18
C GLU A 158 3.98 1.19 -8.13
N ILE A 159 4.18 -0.08 -7.78
CA ILE A 159 3.10 -1.07 -7.70
C ILE A 159 2.86 -1.46 -6.24
N TYR A 160 1.62 -1.34 -5.80
CA TYR A 160 1.22 -1.65 -4.43
C TYR A 160 0.03 -2.59 -4.37
N THR A 161 0.12 -3.59 -3.49
CA THR A 161 -0.97 -4.55 -3.24
C THR A 161 -1.38 -4.54 -1.78
N CYS A 162 -2.69 -4.49 -1.52
CA CYS A 162 -3.26 -4.48 -0.18
C CYS A 162 -2.93 -5.77 0.58
N GLY A 163 -2.18 -5.68 1.68
CA GLY A 163 -1.80 -6.83 2.49
C GLY A 163 -2.98 -7.58 3.11
N THR A 164 -4.04 -6.85 3.51
CA THR A 164 -5.28 -7.49 3.99
C THR A 164 -5.91 -8.39 2.93
N CYS A 165 -5.84 -8.01 1.64
CA CYS A 165 -6.38 -8.80 0.54
C CYS A 165 -5.52 -10.02 0.24
N LEU A 166 -4.20 -9.85 0.19
CA LEU A 166 -3.26 -10.96 0.04
C LEU A 166 -3.46 -12.03 1.13
N ASN A 167 -3.63 -11.58 2.36
CA ASN A 167 -3.86 -12.43 3.51
C ASN A 167 -5.22 -13.14 3.45
N PHE A 168 -6.29 -12.41 3.09
CA PHE A 168 -7.64 -12.98 2.98
C PHE A 168 -7.72 -14.11 1.94
N TYR A 169 -6.99 -13.96 0.84
CA TYR A 169 -6.94 -14.95 -0.25
C TYR A 169 -5.84 -16.00 -0.07
N ASP A 170 -5.04 -15.93 1.01
CA ASP A 170 -3.91 -16.85 1.27
C ASP A 170 -2.89 -16.89 0.11
N ILE A 171 -2.53 -15.69 -0.39
CA ILE A 171 -1.62 -15.50 -1.52
C ILE A 171 -0.45 -14.57 -1.22
N THR A 172 -0.19 -14.28 0.05
CA THR A 172 0.88 -13.35 0.45
C THR A 172 2.25 -13.83 -0.05
N ASP A 173 2.54 -15.13 0.06
CA ASP A 173 3.79 -15.73 -0.37
C ASP A 173 3.94 -15.78 -1.91
N LYS A 174 2.87 -15.52 -2.64
CA LYS A 174 2.83 -15.52 -4.11
C LYS A 174 3.01 -14.15 -4.72
N LEU A 175 3.15 -13.11 -3.92
CA LEU A 175 3.36 -11.77 -4.45
C LEU A 175 4.67 -11.73 -5.27
N ALA A 176 4.60 -11.39 -6.55
CA ALA A 176 5.69 -11.50 -7.51
C ALA A 176 6.08 -10.16 -8.15
N VAL A 177 5.34 -9.09 -7.88
CA VAL A 177 5.64 -7.72 -8.36
C VAL A 177 5.11 -6.68 -7.38
N GLY A 178 5.86 -5.60 -7.22
CA GLY A 178 5.51 -4.49 -6.34
C GLY A 178 5.70 -4.78 -4.86
N SER A 179 5.06 -3.97 -4.04
CA SER A 179 5.15 -3.99 -2.58
C SER A 179 3.79 -4.12 -1.91
N ILE A 180 3.79 -4.68 -0.70
CA ILE A 180 2.57 -4.75 0.11
C ILE A 180 2.28 -3.37 0.72
N THR A 181 1.03 -2.97 0.73
CA THR A 181 0.54 -1.75 1.38
C THR A 181 -0.70 -2.02 2.23
N ASN A 182 -1.22 -1.00 2.87
CA ASN A 182 -2.45 -1.05 3.66
C ASN A 182 -3.52 -0.11 3.11
N MET A 183 -4.75 -0.19 3.63
CA MET A 183 -5.86 0.63 3.13
C MET A 183 -5.70 2.11 3.47
N TYR A 184 -5.02 2.46 4.55
CA TYR A 184 -4.76 3.85 4.90
C TYR A 184 -3.87 4.51 3.83
N ASP A 185 -2.74 3.87 3.48
CA ASP A 185 -1.83 4.37 2.45
C ASP A 185 -2.50 4.40 1.07
N ILE A 186 -3.34 3.40 0.74
CA ILE A 186 -4.12 3.40 -0.51
C ILE A 186 -5.01 4.65 -0.59
N VAL A 187 -5.72 5.00 0.48
CA VAL A 187 -6.56 6.21 0.53
C VAL A 187 -5.71 7.46 0.39
N GLU A 188 -4.60 7.56 1.12
CA GLU A 188 -3.69 8.71 1.04
C GLU A 188 -3.11 8.89 -0.37
N MET A 189 -2.67 7.79 -1.01
CA MET A 189 -2.20 7.83 -2.40
C MET A 189 -3.28 8.28 -3.38
N MET A 190 -4.55 7.85 -3.18
CA MET A 190 -5.67 8.29 -4.01
C MET A 190 -6.02 9.77 -3.80
N GLU A 191 -5.95 10.28 -2.57
CA GLU A 191 -6.24 11.68 -2.24
C GLU A 191 -5.19 12.63 -2.83
N LYS A 192 -3.92 12.25 -2.80
CA LYS A 192 -2.79 13.05 -3.33
C LYS A 192 -2.69 13.02 -4.86
N ALA A 193 -3.30 12.04 -5.53
CA ALA A 193 -3.21 11.91 -6.97
C ALA A 193 -4.01 12.99 -7.70
N GLY A 194 -3.46 13.55 -8.77
CA GLY A 194 -4.16 14.48 -9.65
C GLY A 194 -5.36 13.86 -10.35
N LYS A 195 -5.30 12.55 -10.63
CA LYS A 195 -6.39 11.76 -11.24
C LYS A 195 -6.26 10.30 -10.82
N VAL A 196 -7.40 9.67 -10.50
CA VAL A 196 -7.50 8.23 -10.25
C VAL A 196 -8.29 7.57 -11.37
N ILE A 197 -7.68 6.58 -12.05
CA ILE A 197 -8.34 5.75 -13.06
C ILE A 197 -8.72 4.43 -12.37
N LYS A 198 -9.95 4.03 -12.50
CA LYS A 198 -10.48 2.79 -11.93
C LYS A 198 -11.15 1.97 -13.05
N PRO A 199 -10.48 0.92 -13.57
CA PRO A 199 -11.01 0.07 -14.64
C PRO A 199 -12.16 -0.83 -14.18
#